data_82ae0642eda7b83e3bc8e3500bfae9fa
#
_entry.id   82ae0642eda7b83e3bc8e3500bfae9fa
#
_cell.length_a   1.000
_cell.length_b   1.000
_cell.length_c   1.000
_cell.angle_alpha   90.00
_cell.angle_beta   90.00
_cell.angle_gamma   90.00
#
_symmetry.space_group_name_H-M   'P 1'
#
loop_
_entity.id
_entity.type
_entity.pdbx_description
1 polymer ?
#
loop_
_entity_poly.entity_id
_entity_poly.type
_entity_poly.pdbx_seq_one_letter_code
_entity_poly.pdbx_strand_id
1 'polypeptide(L)'
;MSEEHHTEDHADIREAVAKLCAQFPGEYWRKLDREMAYPTAFVDALTAAGYLSVLIPEEYGGAGLKLSAAAAILEEIQRAGCNGGGCHAQMYTMGTVLRHGNAEQKAKYLPKIASGELRLQAFGVTEPTSGTDTSSLKTFARKDGNDSYIVNGQKIWTSRAEHSDLMVLLARTTPKEQAKKRTDGLSVFIVDMREAKNNGLEIRPIRTMMNHATTEVFFTDMKVPAENLIGEEGKGFRYILSGMNAERILIAAECVGDAKWFIAKAANYAKERSVFGRPIGQNQGIQFPIAKAYASMRAAELMVKEATRKYEAGLDCGAEANMAKMLAADASWEAANACIQTHGGFGFAEEYDVERKFRETRLYQVAPISTNLVLSFVAEHVLGMPRSY
;
A
#
# COMPACT_ATOMS: atom_id res chain seq x y z
N MET A 1 -12.85 35.46 1.73
CA MET A 1 -12.48 34.74 2.96
C MET A 1 -12.48 33.27 2.56
N SER A 2 -11.29 32.70 2.36
CA SER A 2 -11.12 31.28 2.04
C SER A 2 -11.45 30.49 3.31
N GLU A 3 -12.45 29.61 3.25
CA GLU A 3 -12.62 28.58 4.26
C GLU A 3 -11.31 27.77 4.31
N GLU A 4 -10.57 27.94 5.41
CA GLU A 4 -9.46 27.06 5.74
C GLU A 4 -10.04 25.67 6.00
N HIS A 5 -10.02 24.81 4.98
CA HIS A 5 -10.27 23.40 5.16
C HIS A 5 -9.09 22.82 5.96
N HIS A 6 -9.17 22.91 7.28
CA HIS A 6 -8.32 22.12 8.16
C HIS A 6 -8.61 20.63 7.86
N THR A 7 -7.60 19.88 7.47
CA THR A 7 -7.68 18.40 7.45
C THR A 7 -8.02 17.95 8.86
N GLU A 8 -9.15 17.27 9.04
CA GLU A 8 -9.55 16.70 10.32
C GLU A 8 -8.43 15.81 10.84
N ASP A 9 -8.06 15.94 12.11
CA ASP A 9 -6.97 15.16 12.71
C ASP A 9 -7.41 13.74 13.08
N HIS A 10 -8.72 13.43 12.98
CA HIS A 10 -9.33 12.12 13.28
C HIS A 10 -8.87 11.53 14.61
N ALA A 11 -8.84 12.34 15.67
CA ALA A 11 -8.31 11.95 16.97
C ALA A 11 -9.03 10.73 17.58
N ASP A 12 -10.34 10.66 17.42
CA ASP A 12 -11.18 9.54 17.85
C ASP A 12 -10.84 8.24 17.11
N ILE A 13 -10.66 8.29 15.79
CA ILE A 13 -10.22 7.15 14.97
C ILE A 13 -8.84 6.69 15.41
N ARG A 14 -7.89 7.62 15.59
CA ARG A 14 -6.53 7.31 16.04
C ARG A 14 -6.52 6.62 17.40
N GLU A 15 -7.32 7.12 18.37
CA GLU A 15 -7.44 6.50 19.68
C GLU A 15 -8.03 5.09 19.60
N ALA A 16 -9.07 4.90 18.81
CA ALA A 16 -9.71 3.60 18.64
C ALA A 16 -8.77 2.59 17.96
N VAL A 17 -8.03 3.00 16.91
CA VAL A 17 -7.03 2.16 16.24
C VAL A 17 -5.89 1.81 17.20
N ALA A 18 -5.39 2.76 17.99
CA ALA A 18 -4.35 2.49 18.98
C ALA A 18 -4.79 1.44 20.02
N LYS A 19 -6.03 1.54 20.51
CA LYS A 19 -6.61 0.55 21.43
C LYS A 19 -6.71 -0.85 20.80
N LEU A 20 -7.09 -0.94 19.52
CA LEU A 20 -7.13 -2.21 18.81
C LEU A 20 -5.70 -2.77 18.64
N CYS A 21 -4.75 -1.95 18.19
CA CYS A 21 -3.36 -2.36 18.01
C CYS A 21 -2.71 -2.86 19.30
N ALA A 22 -3.05 -2.30 20.45
CA ALA A 22 -2.54 -2.73 21.75
C ALA A 22 -2.89 -4.19 22.11
N GLN A 23 -3.89 -4.78 21.45
CA GLN A 23 -4.23 -6.20 21.59
C GLN A 23 -3.27 -7.13 20.84
N PHE A 24 -2.40 -6.59 19.99
CA PHE A 24 -1.45 -7.32 19.15
C PHE A 24 -0.01 -6.85 19.46
N PRO A 25 0.54 -7.26 20.59
CA PRO A 25 1.87 -6.83 21.05
C PRO A 25 3.00 -7.39 20.19
N GLY A 26 4.24 -6.95 20.44
CA GLY A 26 5.43 -7.35 19.69
C GLY A 26 5.61 -8.87 19.55
N GLU A 27 5.26 -9.65 20.59
CA GLU A 27 5.30 -11.13 20.57
C GLU A 27 4.45 -11.72 19.43
N TYR A 28 3.27 -11.17 19.18
CA TYR A 28 2.40 -11.60 18.09
C TYR A 28 3.10 -11.39 16.73
N TRP A 29 3.70 -10.23 16.52
CA TRP A 29 4.36 -9.89 15.26
C TRP A 29 5.64 -10.68 15.05
N ARG A 30 6.45 -10.87 16.10
CA ARG A 30 7.67 -11.70 16.05
C ARG A 30 7.36 -13.16 15.73
N LYS A 31 6.26 -13.71 16.29
CA LYS A 31 5.80 -15.05 15.95
C LYS A 31 5.47 -15.16 14.48
N LEU A 32 4.66 -14.25 13.95
CA LEU A 32 4.26 -14.26 12.54
C LEU A 32 5.47 -14.10 11.59
N ASP A 33 6.43 -13.25 11.94
CA ASP A 33 7.64 -13.05 11.17
C ASP A 33 8.47 -14.33 11.06
N ARG A 34 8.71 -15.03 12.20
CA ARG A 34 9.39 -16.34 12.22
C ARG A 34 8.66 -17.42 11.42
N GLU A 35 7.35 -17.46 11.52
CA GLU A 35 6.50 -18.42 10.81
C GLU A 35 6.24 -18.02 9.35
N MET A 36 6.68 -16.84 8.92
CA MET A 36 6.36 -16.23 7.62
C MET A 36 4.84 -16.22 7.35
N ALA A 37 4.05 -15.96 8.39
CA ALA A 37 2.60 -16.09 8.37
C ALA A 37 1.88 -14.77 8.08
N TYR A 38 0.68 -14.88 7.54
CA TYR A 38 -0.24 -13.76 7.35
C TYR A 38 -0.92 -13.41 8.68
N PRO A 39 -1.10 -12.12 9.03
CA PRO A 39 -1.67 -11.68 10.30
C PRO A 39 -3.21 -11.79 10.32
N THR A 40 -3.76 -12.99 10.18
CA THR A 40 -5.20 -13.25 10.04
C THR A 40 -5.99 -12.61 11.18
N ALA A 41 -5.63 -12.88 12.44
CA ALA A 41 -6.38 -12.36 13.59
C ALA A 41 -6.38 -10.82 13.65
N PHE A 42 -5.27 -10.18 13.30
CA PHE A 42 -5.20 -8.72 13.24
C PHE A 42 -6.06 -8.14 12.12
N VAL A 43 -6.01 -8.74 10.91
CA VAL A 43 -6.84 -8.31 9.77
C VAL A 43 -8.31 -8.54 10.04
N ASP A 44 -8.68 -9.64 10.72
CA ASP A 44 -10.05 -9.91 11.13
C ASP A 44 -10.56 -8.89 12.15
N ALA A 45 -9.73 -8.51 13.13
CA ALA A 45 -10.06 -7.46 14.09
C ALA A 45 -10.28 -6.10 13.42
N LEU A 46 -9.39 -5.72 12.48
CA LEU A 46 -9.55 -4.49 11.69
C LEU A 46 -10.82 -4.53 10.82
N THR A 47 -11.14 -5.70 10.25
CA THR A 47 -12.37 -5.91 9.45
C THR A 47 -13.60 -5.72 10.31
N ALA A 48 -13.65 -6.37 11.47
CA ALA A 48 -14.77 -6.27 12.41
C ALA A 48 -14.99 -4.85 12.93
N ALA A 49 -13.91 -4.06 13.05
CA ALA A 49 -13.95 -2.65 13.42
C ALA A 49 -14.31 -1.72 12.23
N GLY A 50 -14.49 -2.24 11.01
CA GLY A 50 -14.85 -1.47 9.83
C GLY A 50 -13.69 -0.71 9.15
N TYR A 51 -12.44 -0.87 9.62
CA TYR A 51 -11.30 -0.08 9.11
C TYR A 51 -10.91 -0.46 7.67
N LEU A 52 -11.14 -1.70 7.25
CA LEU A 52 -10.86 -2.12 5.87
C LEU A 52 -11.89 -1.61 4.86
N SER A 53 -13.06 -1.18 5.33
CA SER A 53 -14.18 -0.69 4.50
C SER A 53 -14.45 0.81 4.66
N VAL A 54 -13.55 1.53 5.33
CA VAL A 54 -13.72 2.94 5.69
C VAL A 54 -14.04 3.85 4.48
N LEU A 55 -13.50 3.54 3.31
CA LEU A 55 -13.70 4.28 2.05
C LEU A 55 -14.92 3.82 1.25
N ILE A 56 -15.55 2.71 1.62
CA ILE A 56 -16.77 2.22 0.94
C ILE A 56 -17.95 3.08 1.39
N PRO A 57 -18.80 3.58 0.46
CA PRO A 57 -19.99 4.34 0.80
C PRO A 57 -20.94 3.57 1.72
N GLU A 58 -21.71 4.30 2.52
CA GLU A 58 -22.69 3.73 3.47
C GLU A 58 -23.75 2.88 2.75
N GLU A 59 -24.15 3.26 1.53
CA GLU A 59 -25.10 2.49 0.71
C GLU A 59 -24.63 1.06 0.39
N TYR A 60 -23.31 0.80 0.49
CA TYR A 60 -22.69 -0.51 0.33
C TYR A 60 -22.16 -1.08 1.65
N GLY A 61 -22.58 -0.52 2.79
CA GLY A 61 -22.22 -1.02 4.12
C GLY A 61 -20.85 -0.62 4.66
N GLY A 62 -20.18 0.34 4.02
CA GLY A 62 -18.96 0.96 4.53
C GLY A 62 -19.24 2.18 5.41
N ALA A 63 -18.19 2.91 5.80
CA ALA A 63 -18.31 4.12 6.61
C ALA A 63 -18.39 5.42 5.78
N GLY A 64 -18.15 5.37 4.47
CA GLY A 64 -18.21 6.52 3.57
C GLY A 64 -17.23 7.65 3.89
N LEU A 65 -16.15 7.35 4.65
CA LEU A 65 -15.19 8.37 5.07
C LEU A 65 -14.21 8.73 3.94
N LYS A 66 -13.52 9.84 4.14
CA LYS A 66 -12.56 10.38 3.17
C LYS A 66 -11.17 9.71 3.31
N LEU A 67 -10.28 10.02 2.37
CA LEU A 67 -8.92 9.49 2.33
C LEU A 67 -8.10 9.85 3.58
N SER A 68 -8.37 11.03 4.19
CA SER A 68 -7.73 11.47 5.45
C SER A 68 -7.97 10.49 6.61
N ALA A 69 -9.18 9.93 6.72
CA ALA A 69 -9.49 8.92 7.74
C ALA A 69 -8.72 7.62 7.47
N ALA A 70 -8.67 7.16 6.22
CA ALA A 70 -7.88 5.99 5.83
C ALA A 70 -6.38 6.18 6.11
N ALA A 71 -5.83 7.37 5.79
CA ALA A 71 -4.46 7.74 6.09
C ALA A 71 -4.18 7.74 7.59
N ALA A 72 -5.09 8.29 8.41
CA ALA A 72 -4.98 8.29 9.87
C ALA A 72 -4.96 6.89 10.46
N ILE A 73 -5.80 5.98 9.95
CA ILE A 73 -5.82 4.56 10.36
C ILE A 73 -4.48 3.89 10.08
N LEU A 74 -3.96 4.02 8.86
CA LEU A 74 -2.71 3.38 8.46
C LEU A 74 -1.50 3.94 9.20
N GLU A 75 -1.44 5.26 9.37
CA GLU A 75 -0.40 5.92 10.15
C GLU A 75 -0.38 5.40 11.59
N GLU A 76 -1.55 5.29 12.22
CA GLU A 76 -1.67 4.85 13.60
C GLU A 76 -1.31 3.37 13.79
N ILE A 77 -1.70 2.50 12.85
CA ILE A 77 -1.28 1.08 12.85
C ILE A 77 0.24 0.98 12.87
N GLN A 78 0.92 1.73 12.00
CA GLN A 78 2.38 1.71 11.91
C GLN A 78 3.04 2.35 13.15
N ARG A 79 2.47 3.45 13.65
CA ARG A 79 2.94 4.13 14.88
C ARG A 79 2.85 3.22 16.11
N ALA A 80 1.87 2.34 16.15
CA ALA A 80 1.72 1.32 17.20
C ALA A 80 2.71 0.14 17.07
N GLY A 81 3.53 0.08 16.02
CA GLY A 81 4.47 -1.02 15.77
C GLY A 81 3.85 -2.24 15.10
N CYS A 82 2.60 -2.16 14.71
CA CYS A 82 1.89 -3.16 13.91
C CYS A 82 2.24 -3.03 12.41
N ASN A 83 1.66 -3.89 11.56
CA ASN A 83 1.83 -3.85 10.12
C ASN A 83 0.49 -3.62 9.41
N GLY A 84 0.35 -2.47 8.76
CA GLY A 84 -0.87 -2.03 8.08
C GLY A 84 -1.12 -2.66 6.70
N GLY A 85 -0.20 -3.48 6.21
CA GLY A 85 -0.20 -3.91 4.81
C GLY A 85 -1.46 -4.64 4.35
N GLY A 86 -2.16 -5.39 5.21
CA GLY A 86 -3.44 -6.04 4.88
C GLY A 86 -4.57 -5.03 4.73
N CYS A 87 -4.63 -4.02 5.60
CA CYS A 87 -5.59 -2.93 5.55
C CYS A 87 -5.37 -2.06 4.30
N HIS A 88 -4.14 -1.58 4.11
CA HIS A 88 -3.74 -0.79 2.95
C HIS A 88 -4.10 -1.48 1.62
N ALA A 89 -3.73 -2.77 1.48
CA ALA A 89 -3.96 -3.51 0.24
C ALA A 89 -5.45 -3.52 -0.16
N GLN A 90 -6.36 -3.70 0.79
CA GLN A 90 -7.79 -3.66 0.49
C GLN A 90 -8.25 -2.25 0.13
N MET A 91 -7.79 -1.22 0.83
CA MET A 91 -8.20 0.17 0.59
C MET A 91 -7.88 0.62 -0.84
N TYR A 92 -6.67 0.38 -1.37
CA TYR A 92 -6.33 0.84 -2.71
C TYR A 92 -6.85 -0.09 -3.81
N THR A 93 -6.82 -1.42 -3.60
CA THR A 93 -7.30 -2.40 -4.59
C THR A 93 -8.81 -2.28 -4.81
N MET A 94 -9.56 -2.22 -3.73
CA MET A 94 -11.02 -2.00 -3.75
C MET A 94 -11.37 -0.63 -4.37
N GLY A 95 -10.54 0.37 -4.22
CA GLY A 95 -10.71 1.68 -4.82
C GLY A 95 -10.83 1.66 -6.34
N THR A 96 -10.28 0.66 -7.03
CA THR A 96 -10.46 0.48 -8.48
C THR A 96 -11.90 0.09 -8.80
N VAL A 97 -12.49 -0.84 -8.04
CA VAL A 97 -13.90 -1.24 -8.19
C VAL A 97 -14.82 -0.07 -7.84
N LEU A 98 -14.53 0.63 -6.75
CA LEU A 98 -15.32 1.76 -6.26
C LEU A 98 -15.39 2.91 -7.30
N ARG A 99 -14.29 3.22 -7.98
CA ARG A 99 -14.23 4.32 -8.95
C ARG A 99 -14.73 3.95 -10.35
N HIS A 100 -14.46 2.73 -10.81
CA HIS A 100 -14.61 2.34 -12.21
C HIS A 100 -15.53 1.13 -12.43
N GLY A 101 -15.92 0.42 -11.38
CA GLY A 101 -16.94 -0.63 -11.46
C GLY A 101 -18.31 -0.03 -11.89
N ASN A 102 -19.06 -0.79 -12.67
CA ASN A 102 -20.45 -0.44 -12.97
C ASN A 102 -21.37 -0.67 -11.76
N ALA A 103 -22.62 -0.29 -11.85
CA ALA A 103 -23.58 -0.41 -10.74
C ALA A 103 -23.75 -1.87 -10.25
N GLU A 104 -23.79 -2.82 -11.19
CA GLU A 104 -23.94 -4.25 -10.89
C GLU A 104 -22.71 -4.80 -10.17
N GLN A 105 -21.50 -4.47 -10.63
CA GLN A 105 -20.25 -4.85 -9.99
C GLN A 105 -20.13 -4.27 -8.57
N LYS A 106 -20.47 -2.99 -8.39
CA LYS A 106 -20.47 -2.36 -7.07
C LYS A 106 -21.45 -3.03 -6.13
N ALA A 107 -22.68 -3.25 -6.56
CA ALA A 107 -23.72 -3.92 -5.78
C ALA A 107 -23.36 -5.39 -5.43
N LYS A 108 -22.68 -6.09 -6.37
CA LYS A 108 -22.25 -7.49 -6.18
C LYS A 108 -21.10 -7.61 -5.18
N TYR A 109 -20.09 -6.73 -5.23
CA TYR A 109 -18.83 -6.91 -4.54
C TYR A 109 -18.65 -6.02 -3.30
N LEU A 110 -19.04 -4.73 -3.36
CA LEU A 110 -18.74 -3.79 -2.27
C LEU A 110 -19.39 -4.16 -0.94
N PRO A 111 -20.67 -4.60 -0.85
CA PRO A 111 -21.24 -5.00 0.43
C PRO A 111 -20.54 -6.21 1.05
N LYS A 112 -20.11 -7.17 0.23
CA LYS A 112 -19.40 -8.37 0.70
C LYS A 112 -17.96 -8.04 1.12
N ILE A 113 -17.31 -7.08 0.48
CA ILE A 113 -16.00 -6.56 0.89
C ILE A 113 -16.15 -5.78 2.21
N ALA A 114 -17.20 -4.97 2.34
CA ALA A 114 -17.46 -4.19 3.56
C ALA A 114 -17.72 -5.08 4.78
N SER A 115 -18.50 -6.14 4.61
CA SER A 115 -18.79 -7.11 5.69
C SER A 115 -17.64 -8.05 6.03
N GLY A 116 -16.60 -8.11 5.18
CA GLY A 116 -15.49 -9.07 5.29
C GLY A 116 -15.83 -10.48 4.78
N GLU A 117 -16.98 -10.69 4.13
CA GLU A 117 -17.31 -11.95 3.44
C GLU A 117 -16.34 -12.20 2.28
N LEU A 118 -15.91 -11.15 1.59
CA LEU A 118 -14.91 -11.20 0.53
C LEU A 118 -13.70 -10.31 0.84
N ARG A 119 -12.51 -10.85 0.63
CA ARG A 119 -11.26 -10.09 0.71
C ARG A 119 -10.76 -9.74 -0.69
N LEU A 120 -10.48 -8.45 -0.90
CA LEU A 120 -9.88 -7.92 -2.11
C LEU A 120 -8.55 -7.24 -1.78
N GLN A 121 -7.49 -8.03 -1.65
CA GLN A 121 -6.14 -7.55 -1.32
C GLN A 121 -5.12 -7.84 -2.42
N ALA A 122 -5.48 -8.65 -3.41
CA ALA A 122 -4.59 -9.04 -4.50
C ALA A 122 -4.69 -8.06 -5.67
N PHE A 123 -3.52 -7.53 -6.08
CA PHE A 123 -3.37 -6.58 -7.18
C PHE A 123 -2.36 -7.12 -8.20
N GLY A 124 -2.87 -7.73 -9.28
CA GLY A 124 -2.09 -8.39 -10.31
C GLY A 124 -1.70 -7.45 -11.45
N VAL A 125 -0.60 -6.70 -11.30
CA VAL A 125 -0.12 -5.74 -12.30
C VAL A 125 1.28 -6.07 -12.78
N THR A 126 2.26 -6.14 -11.88
CA THR A 126 3.68 -6.32 -12.19
C THR A 126 3.97 -7.71 -12.77
N GLU A 127 4.83 -7.77 -13.78
CA GLU A 127 5.34 -9.01 -14.38
C GLU A 127 6.85 -9.11 -14.21
N PRO A 128 7.46 -10.32 -14.34
CA PRO A 128 8.91 -10.50 -14.22
C PRO A 128 9.73 -9.60 -15.13
N THR A 129 9.19 -9.21 -16.28
CA THR A 129 9.86 -8.37 -17.29
C THR A 129 9.26 -6.97 -17.41
N SER A 130 8.28 -6.61 -16.59
CA SER A 130 7.51 -5.37 -16.69
C SER A 130 7.10 -4.85 -15.32
N GLY A 131 8.05 -4.24 -14.60
CA GLY A 131 7.81 -3.53 -13.34
C GLY A 131 7.55 -2.04 -13.61
N THR A 132 8.63 -1.27 -13.74
CA THR A 132 8.56 0.18 -13.98
C THR A 132 7.84 0.51 -15.30
N ASP A 133 8.13 -0.21 -16.38
CA ASP A 133 7.42 -0.09 -17.66
C ASP A 133 6.17 -0.98 -17.71
N THR A 134 5.16 -0.64 -16.92
CA THR A 134 3.87 -1.34 -16.88
C THR A 134 3.19 -1.41 -18.25
N SER A 135 3.47 -0.47 -19.17
CA SER A 135 2.92 -0.48 -20.52
C SER A 135 3.41 -1.64 -21.39
N SER A 136 4.47 -2.34 -20.97
CA SER A 136 5.08 -3.47 -21.68
C SER A 136 4.66 -4.84 -21.15
N LEU A 137 3.66 -4.92 -20.27
CA LEU A 137 3.15 -6.18 -19.75
C LEU A 137 2.62 -7.11 -20.88
N LYS A 138 2.76 -8.42 -20.65
CA LYS A 138 2.51 -9.48 -21.62
C LYS A 138 1.33 -10.38 -21.29
N THR A 139 0.86 -10.40 -20.01
CA THR A 139 -0.35 -11.15 -19.65
C THR A 139 -1.48 -10.73 -20.57
N PHE A 140 -2.06 -11.70 -21.29
CA PHE A 140 -3.02 -11.46 -22.34
C PHE A 140 -4.37 -12.09 -22.02
N ALA A 141 -5.44 -11.31 -22.19
CA ALA A 141 -6.82 -11.73 -22.05
C ALA A 141 -7.48 -11.70 -23.43
N ARG A 142 -7.54 -12.87 -24.07
CA ARG A 142 -8.16 -13.05 -25.37
C ARG A 142 -9.66 -13.23 -25.21
N LYS A 143 -10.44 -12.46 -25.94
CA LYS A 143 -11.91 -12.61 -25.97
C LYS A 143 -12.32 -14.01 -26.47
N ASP A 144 -13.23 -14.65 -25.77
CA ASP A 144 -13.76 -15.97 -26.07
C ASP A 144 -15.28 -15.88 -26.20
N GLY A 145 -15.75 -15.69 -27.44
CA GLY A 145 -17.13 -15.33 -27.73
C GLY A 145 -17.49 -13.94 -27.16
N ASN A 146 -18.74 -13.78 -26.71
CA ASN A 146 -19.21 -12.54 -26.09
C ASN A 146 -19.20 -12.59 -24.56
N ASP A 147 -19.08 -13.77 -23.97
CA ASP A 147 -19.39 -14.01 -22.56
C ASP A 147 -18.17 -14.14 -21.68
N SER A 148 -16.96 -14.25 -22.25
CA SER A 148 -15.75 -14.48 -21.47
C SER A 148 -14.45 -14.03 -22.14
N TYR A 149 -13.38 -14.03 -21.35
CA TYR A 149 -11.98 -13.90 -21.77
C TYR A 149 -11.19 -15.11 -21.29
N ILE A 150 -10.23 -15.55 -22.11
CA ILE A 150 -9.21 -16.54 -21.74
C ILE A 150 -7.92 -15.81 -21.44
N VAL A 151 -7.45 -15.94 -20.21
CA VAL A 151 -6.27 -15.24 -19.69
C VAL A 151 -5.07 -16.18 -19.62
N ASN A 152 -3.96 -15.75 -20.21
CA ASN A 152 -2.66 -16.42 -20.15
C ASN A 152 -1.57 -15.43 -19.75
N GLY A 153 -0.66 -15.84 -18.87
CA GLY A 153 0.47 -15.02 -18.45
C GLY A 153 0.91 -15.26 -17.01
N GLN A 154 1.65 -14.30 -16.48
CA GLN A 154 2.22 -14.37 -15.14
C GLN A 154 2.25 -12.98 -14.50
N LYS A 155 1.98 -12.94 -13.20
CA LYS A 155 2.23 -11.77 -12.35
C LYS A 155 3.21 -12.13 -11.24
N ILE A 156 3.98 -11.14 -10.79
CA ILE A 156 4.95 -11.30 -9.70
C ILE A 156 4.78 -10.16 -8.69
N TRP A 157 5.23 -10.39 -7.48
CA TRP A 157 5.09 -9.46 -6.34
C TRP A 157 3.62 -9.18 -6.00
N THR A 158 2.71 -10.10 -6.34
CA THR A 158 1.31 -10.01 -5.97
C THR A 158 1.18 -10.39 -4.49
N SER A 159 1.10 -9.40 -3.64
CA SER A 159 0.97 -9.63 -2.20
C SER A 159 -0.41 -10.14 -1.86
N ARG A 160 -0.48 -11.08 -0.92
CA ARG A 160 -1.71 -11.59 -0.28
C ARG A 160 -2.68 -12.31 -1.22
N ALA A 161 -2.22 -12.82 -2.38
CA ALA A 161 -3.08 -13.57 -3.29
C ALA A 161 -3.63 -14.87 -2.64
N GLU A 162 -2.85 -15.53 -1.77
CA GLU A 162 -3.32 -16.72 -1.05
C GLU A 162 -4.42 -16.41 -0.02
N HIS A 163 -4.49 -15.16 0.45
CA HIS A 163 -5.40 -14.67 1.48
C HIS A 163 -6.49 -13.75 0.94
N SER A 164 -6.67 -13.71 -0.37
CA SER A 164 -7.71 -12.93 -1.07
C SER A 164 -8.69 -13.85 -1.77
N ASP A 165 -9.98 -13.45 -1.76
CA ASP A 165 -11.03 -14.09 -2.55
C ASP A 165 -11.07 -13.52 -3.96
N LEU A 166 -10.74 -12.24 -4.09
CA LEU A 166 -10.78 -11.48 -5.33
C LEU A 166 -9.41 -10.90 -5.66
N MET A 167 -9.17 -10.74 -6.96
CA MET A 167 -7.99 -10.03 -7.49
C MET A 167 -8.43 -8.95 -8.49
N VAL A 168 -7.82 -7.77 -8.43
CA VAL A 168 -7.84 -6.83 -9.55
C VAL A 168 -6.66 -7.16 -10.46
N LEU A 169 -6.96 -7.58 -11.69
CA LEU A 169 -5.98 -8.01 -12.68
C LEU A 169 -5.90 -7.03 -13.84
N LEU A 170 -4.69 -6.51 -14.12
CA LEU A 170 -4.40 -5.77 -15.35
C LEU A 170 -3.82 -6.73 -16.39
N ALA A 171 -4.49 -6.86 -17.52
CA ALA A 171 -4.07 -7.70 -18.64
C ALA A 171 -4.24 -6.97 -19.97
N ARG A 172 -3.54 -7.41 -20.99
CA ARG A 172 -3.65 -6.88 -22.35
C ARG A 172 -4.81 -7.56 -23.08
N THR A 173 -5.69 -6.78 -23.69
CA THR A 173 -6.78 -7.29 -24.54
C THR A 173 -6.54 -6.98 -26.02
N THR A 174 -5.71 -5.99 -26.34
CA THR A 174 -5.27 -5.68 -27.70
C THR A 174 -3.77 -5.91 -27.83
N PRO A 175 -3.28 -6.65 -28.82
CA PRO A 175 -1.86 -6.81 -29.08
C PRO A 175 -1.12 -5.47 -29.12
N LYS A 176 0.10 -5.40 -28.56
CA LYS A 176 0.86 -4.14 -28.43
C LYS A 176 1.09 -3.47 -29.79
N GLU A 177 1.28 -4.27 -30.83
CA GLU A 177 1.54 -3.83 -32.21
C GLU A 177 0.32 -3.21 -32.86
N GLN A 178 -0.88 -3.49 -32.35
CA GLN A 178 -2.16 -2.97 -32.84
C GLN A 178 -2.66 -1.77 -32.03
N ALA A 179 -2.01 -1.49 -30.88
CA ALA A 179 -2.40 -0.40 -30.01
C ALA A 179 -1.91 0.96 -30.57
N LYS A 180 -2.76 1.98 -30.56
CA LYS A 180 -2.39 3.34 -31.02
C LYS A 180 -1.35 4.00 -30.10
N LYS A 181 -1.42 3.72 -28.81
CA LYS A 181 -0.47 4.19 -27.79
C LYS A 181 -0.02 2.98 -26.97
N ARG A 182 1.18 3.02 -26.39
CA ARG A 182 1.73 1.94 -25.54
C ARG A 182 0.80 1.56 -24.37
N THR A 183 0.04 2.51 -23.87
CA THR A 183 -0.91 2.36 -22.75
C THR A 183 -2.30 1.90 -23.17
N ASP A 184 -2.62 1.92 -24.46
CA ASP A 184 -3.91 1.44 -24.98
C ASP A 184 -3.92 -0.11 -25.04
N GLY A 185 -5.11 -0.68 -25.04
CA GLY A 185 -5.30 -2.13 -25.14
C GLY A 185 -5.00 -2.89 -23.85
N LEU A 186 -4.85 -2.20 -22.71
CA LEU A 186 -4.80 -2.77 -21.39
C LEU A 186 -6.18 -2.68 -20.73
N SER A 187 -6.63 -3.77 -20.11
CA SER A 187 -7.94 -3.89 -19.48
C SER A 187 -7.82 -4.38 -18.04
N VAL A 188 -8.77 -4.00 -17.20
CA VAL A 188 -8.81 -4.40 -15.79
C VAL A 188 -9.97 -5.35 -15.57
N PHE A 189 -9.72 -6.42 -14.84
CA PHE A 189 -10.70 -7.45 -14.50
C PHE A 189 -10.79 -7.65 -12.99
N ILE A 190 -11.99 -7.97 -12.50
CA ILE A 190 -12.17 -8.60 -11.20
C ILE A 190 -12.10 -10.11 -11.42
N VAL A 191 -11.14 -10.78 -10.81
CA VAL A 191 -11.00 -12.24 -10.85
C VAL A 191 -11.49 -12.80 -9.51
N ASP A 192 -12.51 -13.67 -9.54
CA ASP A 192 -12.87 -14.49 -8.39
C ASP A 192 -11.87 -15.65 -8.29
N MET A 193 -10.93 -15.53 -7.37
CA MET A 193 -9.84 -16.49 -7.22
C MET A 193 -10.31 -17.82 -6.61
N ARG A 194 -11.48 -17.86 -5.94
CA ARG A 194 -12.05 -19.08 -5.39
C ARG A 194 -12.45 -20.03 -6.52
N GLU A 195 -13.01 -19.49 -7.60
CA GLU A 195 -13.37 -20.22 -8.82
C GLU A 195 -12.15 -20.47 -9.69
N ALA A 196 -11.28 -19.46 -9.83
CA ALA A 196 -10.13 -19.49 -10.70
C ALA A 196 -9.06 -20.52 -10.29
N LYS A 197 -8.92 -20.85 -9.00
CA LYS A 197 -7.99 -21.89 -8.50
C LYS A 197 -8.23 -23.26 -9.14
N ASN A 198 -9.46 -23.54 -9.54
CA ASN A 198 -9.81 -24.76 -10.26
C ASN A 198 -9.89 -24.58 -11.78
N ASN A 199 -9.51 -23.40 -12.27
CA ASN A 199 -9.69 -22.97 -13.65
C ASN A 199 -8.45 -22.15 -14.12
N GLY A 200 -7.28 -22.76 -14.04
CA GLY A 200 -6.05 -22.21 -14.64
C GLY A 200 -5.33 -21.15 -13.82
N LEU A 201 -5.71 -20.88 -12.57
CA LEU A 201 -4.98 -20.03 -11.66
C LEU A 201 -4.04 -20.87 -10.77
N GLU A 202 -2.75 -20.54 -10.78
CA GLU A 202 -1.77 -21.10 -9.84
C GLU A 202 -1.09 -19.96 -9.07
N ILE A 203 -0.97 -20.12 -7.76
CA ILE A 203 -0.33 -19.14 -6.86
C ILE A 203 0.87 -19.82 -6.19
N ARG A 204 2.06 -19.20 -6.29
CA ARG A 204 3.30 -19.71 -5.68
C ARG A 204 3.89 -18.66 -4.73
N PRO A 205 4.13 -18.98 -3.44
CA PRO A 205 4.79 -18.09 -2.51
C PRO A 205 6.22 -17.74 -2.94
N ILE A 206 6.63 -16.48 -2.70
CA ILE A 206 8.01 -16.02 -2.84
C ILE A 206 8.58 -15.78 -1.45
N ARG A 207 9.73 -16.37 -1.14
CA ARG A 207 10.44 -16.08 0.11
C ARG A 207 11.09 -14.70 0.03
N THR A 208 10.67 -13.83 0.91
CA THR A 208 11.14 -12.44 0.99
C THR A 208 11.61 -12.12 2.41
N MET A 209 12.43 -11.08 2.56
CA MET A 209 12.90 -10.63 3.88
C MET A 209 11.80 -10.01 4.76
N MET A 210 10.67 -9.66 4.16
CA MET A 210 9.47 -9.12 4.81
C MET A 210 8.28 -9.25 3.83
N ASN A 211 7.06 -8.91 4.24
CA ASN A 211 5.85 -9.08 3.41
C ASN A 211 5.70 -10.52 2.92
N HIS A 212 5.72 -11.47 3.86
CA HIS A 212 5.84 -12.91 3.61
C HIS A 212 4.70 -13.52 2.78
N ALA A 213 3.56 -12.84 2.66
CA ALA A 213 2.45 -13.23 1.80
C ALA A 213 2.62 -12.74 0.34
N THR A 214 3.84 -12.55 -0.12
CA THR A 214 4.16 -12.17 -1.51
C THR A 214 4.21 -13.38 -2.41
N THR A 215 3.63 -13.29 -3.61
CA THR A 215 3.48 -14.45 -4.52
C THR A 215 3.83 -14.13 -5.97
N GLU A 216 4.13 -15.19 -6.72
CA GLU A 216 3.94 -15.28 -8.16
C GLU A 216 2.55 -15.84 -8.46
N VAL A 217 1.94 -15.38 -9.53
CA VAL A 217 0.61 -15.82 -9.96
C VAL A 217 0.66 -16.17 -11.44
N PHE A 218 0.26 -17.39 -11.79
CA PHE A 218 0.27 -17.90 -13.15
C PHE A 218 -1.16 -18.09 -13.63
N PHE A 219 -1.39 -17.76 -14.89
CA PHE A 219 -2.66 -17.93 -15.58
C PHE A 219 -2.44 -18.82 -16.80
N THR A 220 -3.12 -19.97 -16.85
CA THR A 220 -3.07 -20.91 -17.96
C THR A 220 -4.49 -21.20 -18.43
N ASP A 221 -4.87 -20.63 -19.55
CA ASP A 221 -6.21 -20.70 -20.12
C ASP A 221 -7.32 -20.37 -19.10
N MET A 222 -7.03 -19.46 -18.17
CA MET A 222 -7.97 -19.07 -17.12
C MET A 222 -9.14 -18.31 -17.73
N LYS A 223 -10.34 -18.83 -17.51
CA LYS A 223 -11.56 -18.22 -18.00
C LYS A 223 -12.06 -17.15 -17.03
N VAL A 224 -12.29 -15.93 -17.53
CA VAL A 224 -12.87 -14.81 -16.78
C VAL A 224 -14.15 -14.35 -17.46
N PRO A 225 -15.30 -14.26 -16.77
CA PRO A 225 -16.54 -13.76 -17.33
C PRO A 225 -16.39 -12.34 -17.88
N ALA A 226 -17.05 -12.03 -19.00
CA ALA A 226 -16.98 -10.69 -19.60
C ALA A 226 -17.58 -9.61 -18.69
N GLU A 227 -18.55 -9.94 -17.87
CA GLU A 227 -19.13 -9.05 -16.85
C GLU A 227 -18.13 -8.60 -15.78
N ASN A 228 -17.02 -9.29 -15.63
CA ASN A 228 -15.94 -8.96 -14.69
C ASN A 228 -14.93 -7.93 -15.25
N LEU A 229 -15.07 -7.49 -16.49
CA LEU A 229 -14.33 -6.36 -17.04
C LEU A 229 -14.73 -5.07 -16.33
N ILE A 230 -13.77 -4.36 -15.75
CA ILE A 230 -14.01 -3.06 -15.10
C ILE A 230 -13.90 -1.95 -16.14
N GLY A 231 -14.98 -1.18 -16.30
CA GLY A 231 -15.03 -0.06 -17.24
C GLY A 231 -14.99 -0.52 -18.71
N GLU A 232 -14.26 0.23 -19.54
CA GLU A 232 -14.15 -0.01 -20.98
C GLU A 232 -12.93 -0.87 -21.32
N GLU A 233 -13.08 -1.81 -22.25
CA GLU A 233 -11.98 -2.59 -22.79
C GLU A 233 -10.89 -1.68 -23.39
N GLY A 234 -9.64 -1.97 -23.09
CA GLY A 234 -8.49 -1.22 -23.58
C GLY A 234 -8.17 0.08 -22.81
N LYS A 235 -8.97 0.46 -21.80
CA LYS A 235 -8.77 1.68 -20.99
C LYS A 235 -8.23 1.40 -19.57
N GLY A 236 -7.91 0.17 -19.27
CA GLY A 236 -7.52 -0.27 -17.93
C GLY A 236 -6.31 0.43 -17.34
N PHE A 237 -5.33 0.83 -18.16
CA PHE A 237 -4.17 1.58 -17.69
C PHE A 237 -4.58 2.91 -17.03
N ARG A 238 -5.53 3.63 -17.63
CA ARG A 238 -6.06 4.87 -17.07
C ARG A 238 -6.76 4.63 -15.72
N TYR A 239 -7.48 3.52 -15.60
CA TYR A 239 -8.18 3.16 -14.36
C TYR A 239 -7.21 2.87 -13.21
N ILE A 240 -6.14 2.13 -13.49
CA ILE A 240 -5.08 1.90 -12.51
C ILE A 240 -4.41 3.22 -12.10
N LEU A 241 -4.03 4.07 -13.07
CA LEU A 241 -3.39 5.35 -12.78
C LEU A 241 -4.23 6.26 -11.90
N SER A 242 -5.54 6.28 -12.07
CA SER A 242 -6.45 7.13 -11.27
C SER A 242 -6.43 6.80 -9.78
N GLY A 243 -6.07 5.56 -9.41
CA GLY A 243 -5.91 5.11 -8.03
C GLY A 243 -4.56 5.42 -7.40
N MET A 244 -3.55 5.71 -8.23
CA MET A 244 -2.18 5.75 -7.75
C MET A 244 -1.86 6.94 -6.84
N ASN A 245 -2.56 8.06 -6.96
CA ASN A 245 -2.35 9.19 -6.04
C ASN A 245 -2.86 8.85 -4.64
N ALA A 246 -4.03 8.22 -4.52
CA ALA A 246 -4.53 7.74 -3.24
C ALA A 246 -3.58 6.70 -2.62
N GLU A 247 -3.10 5.74 -3.41
CA GLU A 247 -2.13 4.72 -2.96
C GLU A 247 -0.84 5.36 -2.43
N ARG A 248 -0.27 6.34 -3.15
CA ARG A 248 0.94 7.06 -2.71
C ARG A 248 0.72 7.81 -1.40
N ILE A 249 -0.44 8.45 -1.22
CA ILE A 249 -0.80 9.16 0.01
C ILE A 249 -0.93 8.18 1.16
N LEU A 250 -1.60 7.04 0.97
CA LEU A 250 -1.76 6.01 2.00
C LEU A 250 -0.41 5.40 2.42
N ILE A 251 0.45 5.06 1.47
CA ILE A 251 1.82 4.59 1.75
C ILE A 251 2.64 5.67 2.48
N ALA A 252 2.51 6.92 2.10
CA ALA A 252 3.22 8.00 2.78
C ALA A 252 2.76 8.14 4.24
N ALA A 253 1.48 7.96 4.53
CA ALA A 253 0.96 7.93 5.89
C ALA A 253 1.52 6.75 6.70
N GLU A 254 1.63 5.55 6.11
CA GLU A 254 2.31 4.41 6.74
C GLU A 254 3.77 4.74 7.09
N CYS A 255 4.51 5.34 6.15
CA CYS A 255 5.90 5.74 6.37
C CYS A 255 6.02 6.77 7.52
N VAL A 256 5.11 7.74 7.62
CA VAL A 256 5.08 8.70 8.73
C VAL A 256 4.84 7.96 10.05
N GLY A 257 3.93 7.00 10.09
CA GLY A 257 3.67 6.15 11.25
C GLY A 257 4.91 5.35 11.68
N ASP A 258 5.59 4.71 10.74
CA ASP A 258 6.84 3.99 10.97
C ASP A 258 7.95 4.92 11.50
N ALA A 259 8.13 6.08 10.90
CA ALA A 259 9.12 7.06 11.37
C ALA A 259 8.83 7.48 12.81
N LYS A 260 7.57 7.74 13.18
CA LYS A 260 7.16 8.06 14.55
C LYS A 260 7.50 6.93 15.52
N TRP A 261 7.26 5.67 15.12
CA TRP A 261 7.62 4.50 15.94
C TRP A 261 9.13 4.41 16.17
N PHE A 262 9.95 4.48 15.11
CA PHE A 262 11.40 4.41 15.21
C PHE A 262 11.99 5.53 16.07
N ILE A 263 11.52 6.76 15.89
CA ILE A 263 11.99 7.92 16.65
C ILE A 263 11.67 7.75 18.14
N ALA A 264 10.44 7.34 18.47
CA ALA A 264 10.03 7.10 19.84
C ALA A 264 10.86 5.96 20.48
N LYS A 265 11.05 4.86 19.76
CA LYS A 265 11.84 3.71 20.20
C LYS A 265 13.31 4.10 20.48
N ALA A 266 13.93 4.81 19.54
CA ALA A 266 15.30 5.30 19.66
C ALA A 266 15.47 6.28 20.83
N ALA A 267 14.56 7.25 20.95
CA ALA A 267 14.62 8.25 22.00
C ALA A 267 14.45 7.65 23.40
N ASN A 268 13.52 6.69 23.57
CA ASN A 268 13.34 5.99 24.85
C ASN A 268 14.57 5.15 25.21
N TYR A 269 15.07 4.34 24.26
CA TYR A 269 16.29 3.57 24.50
C TYR A 269 17.49 4.47 24.86
N ALA A 270 17.64 5.60 24.18
CA ALA A 270 18.73 6.54 24.44
C ALA A 270 18.67 7.18 25.83
N LYS A 271 17.47 7.35 26.41
CA LYS A 271 17.29 7.85 27.81
C LYS A 271 17.63 6.81 28.87
N GLU A 272 17.37 5.53 28.58
CA GLU A 272 17.51 4.43 29.54
C GLU A 272 18.90 3.77 29.49
N ARG A 273 19.44 3.58 28.29
CA ARG A 273 20.72 2.92 28.09
C ARG A 273 21.90 3.76 28.63
N SER A 274 22.57 3.27 29.64
CA SER A 274 23.75 3.93 30.22
C SER A 274 25.05 3.26 29.77
N VAL A 275 26.02 4.08 29.34
CA VAL A 275 27.39 3.69 28.98
C VAL A 275 28.37 4.72 29.56
N PHE A 276 29.44 4.27 30.14
CA PHE A 276 30.39 5.12 30.89
C PHE A 276 29.71 6.00 31.96
N GLY A 277 28.72 5.43 32.67
CA GLY A 277 28.07 6.06 33.84
C GLY A 277 27.00 7.13 33.49
N ARG A 278 26.61 7.28 32.22
CA ARG A 278 25.58 8.23 31.82
C ARG A 278 24.70 7.69 30.66
N PRO A 279 23.46 8.18 30.55
CA PRO A 279 22.63 7.81 29.42
C PRO A 279 23.28 8.17 28.08
N ILE A 280 23.18 7.26 27.08
CA ILE A 280 23.74 7.50 25.74
C ILE A 280 23.10 8.69 25.04
N GLY A 281 21.86 9.02 25.39
CA GLY A 281 21.15 10.21 24.91
C GLY A 281 21.79 11.55 25.26
N GLN A 282 22.81 11.58 26.13
CA GLN A 282 23.61 12.78 26.40
C GLN A 282 24.73 13.03 25.34
N ASN A 283 24.87 12.13 24.38
CA ASN A 283 25.86 12.28 23.32
C ASN A 283 25.20 12.89 22.06
N GLN A 284 25.79 13.94 21.50
CA GLN A 284 25.31 14.57 20.25
C GLN A 284 25.28 13.60 19.06
N GLY A 285 26.22 12.63 19.00
CA GLY A 285 26.22 11.56 18.00
C GLY A 285 24.98 10.63 18.06
N ILE A 286 24.25 10.63 19.18
CA ILE A 286 22.95 9.92 19.32
C ILE A 286 21.78 10.90 19.12
N GLN A 287 21.85 12.09 19.74
CA GLN A 287 20.77 13.07 19.68
C GLN A 287 20.50 13.59 18.26
N PHE A 288 21.56 13.98 17.54
CA PHE A 288 21.43 14.68 16.26
C PHE A 288 20.81 13.81 15.16
N PRO A 289 21.19 12.54 14.96
CA PRO A 289 20.50 11.68 14.01
C PRO A 289 19.00 11.51 14.31
N ILE A 290 18.62 11.34 15.57
CA ILE A 290 17.21 11.21 15.99
C ILE A 290 16.47 12.51 15.77
N ALA A 291 17.04 13.65 16.14
CA ALA A 291 16.45 14.98 15.95
C ALA A 291 16.28 15.32 14.45
N LYS A 292 17.27 14.96 13.62
CA LYS A 292 17.20 15.16 12.17
C LYS A 292 16.09 14.30 11.57
N ALA A 293 16.01 13.01 11.93
CA ALA A 293 14.94 12.12 11.48
C ALA A 293 13.55 12.65 11.89
N TYR A 294 13.43 13.22 13.10
CA TYR A 294 12.18 13.87 13.53
C TYR A 294 11.82 15.06 12.64
N ALA A 295 12.77 15.94 12.33
CA ALA A 295 12.52 17.10 11.46
C ALA A 295 12.10 16.66 10.04
N SER A 296 12.80 15.67 9.47
CA SER A 296 12.47 15.09 8.16
C SER A 296 11.07 14.48 8.15
N MET A 297 10.72 13.72 9.19
CA MET A 297 9.38 13.12 9.35
C MET A 297 8.29 14.20 9.43
N ARG A 298 8.52 15.29 10.19
CA ARG A 298 7.54 16.40 10.29
C ARG A 298 7.32 17.10 8.94
N ALA A 299 8.37 17.30 8.15
CA ALA A 299 8.25 17.86 6.80
C ALA A 299 7.46 16.93 5.87
N ALA A 300 7.74 15.63 5.93
CA ALA A 300 6.99 14.63 5.17
C ALA A 300 5.51 14.58 5.57
N GLU A 301 5.20 14.62 6.86
CA GLU A 301 3.83 14.64 7.37
C GLU A 301 3.03 15.85 6.84
N LEU A 302 3.63 17.03 6.78
CA LEU A 302 3.00 18.22 6.20
C LEU A 302 2.69 18.02 4.71
N MET A 303 3.60 17.40 3.96
CA MET A 303 3.38 17.09 2.54
C MET A 303 2.27 16.04 2.36
N VAL A 304 2.17 15.03 3.23
CA VAL A 304 1.07 14.06 3.24
C VAL A 304 -0.27 14.76 3.46
N LYS A 305 -0.35 15.67 4.42
CA LYS A 305 -1.56 16.46 4.70
C LYS A 305 -1.97 17.31 3.50
N GLU A 306 -1.02 17.97 2.85
CA GLU A 306 -1.31 18.79 1.67
C GLU A 306 -1.78 17.94 0.47
N ALA A 307 -1.11 16.80 0.21
CA ALA A 307 -1.52 15.86 -0.83
C ALA A 307 -2.95 15.33 -0.58
N THR A 308 -3.26 14.98 0.67
CA THR A 308 -4.58 14.50 1.09
C THR A 308 -5.65 15.57 0.89
N ARG A 309 -5.38 16.79 1.36
CA ARG A 309 -6.28 17.93 1.22
C ARG A 309 -6.64 18.21 -0.24
N LYS A 310 -5.63 18.24 -1.13
CA LYS A 310 -5.85 18.44 -2.56
C LYS A 310 -6.66 17.30 -3.19
N TYR A 311 -6.33 16.06 -2.84
CA TYR A 311 -7.05 14.89 -3.33
C TYR A 311 -8.54 14.94 -2.97
N GLU A 312 -8.86 15.25 -1.72
CA GLU A 312 -10.23 15.33 -1.23
C GLU A 312 -11.02 16.52 -1.81
N ALA A 313 -10.32 17.60 -2.13
CA ALA A 313 -10.90 18.75 -2.82
C ALA A 313 -11.08 18.53 -4.34
N GLY A 314 -10.70 17.36 -4.88
CA GLY A 314 -10.77 17.08 -6.32
C GLY A 314 -9.77 17.89 -7.17
N LEU A 315 -8.74 18.47 -6.53
CA LEU A 315 -7.70 19.22 -7.21
C LEU A 315 -6.62 18.28 -7.77
N ASP A 316 -5.85 18.76 -8.73
CA ASP A 316 -4.65 18.04 -9.17
C ASP A 316 -3.65 17.96 -8.01
N CYS A 317 -3.34 16.72 -7.61
CA CYS A 317 -2.44 16.41 -6.49
C CYS A 317 -1.30 15.48 -6.90
N GLY A 318 -1.08 15.29 -8.21
CA GLY A 318 -0.06 14.35 -8.70
C GLY A 318 1.35 14.69 -8.20
N ALA A 319 1.69 15.97 -8.17
CA ALA A 319 2.97 16.44 -7.65
C ALA A 319 3.13 16.17 -6.16
N GLU A 320 2.13 16.57 -5.37
CA GLU A 320 2.16 16.43 -3.91
C GLU A 320 2.12 14.96 -3.49
N ALA A 321 1.32 14.11 -4.13
CA ALA A 321 1.25 12.68 -3.84
C ALA A 321 2.59 11.96 -4.10
N ASN A 322 3.27 12.31 -5.20
CA ASN A 322 4.61 11.81 -5.50
C ASN A 322 5.65 12.28 -4.47
N MET A 323 5.68 13.59 -4.18
CA MET A 323 6.61 14.16 -3.21
C MET A 323 6.33 13.62 -1.79
N ALA A 324 5.07 13.51 -1.37
CA ALA A 324 4.69 12.94 -0.08
C ALA A 324 5.22 11.52 0.09
N LYS A 325 5.03 10.67 -0.92
CA LYS A 325 5.53 9.29 -0.90
C LYS A 325 7.05 9.25 -0.79
N MET A 326 7.76 10.00 -1.57
CA MET A 326 9.23 10.03 -1.56
C MET A 326 9.76 10.52 -0.22
N LEU A 327 9.32 11.71 0.21
CA LEU A 327 9.79 12.32 1.47
C LEU A 327 9.47 11.46 2.69
N ALA A 328 8.28 10.86 2.74
CA ALA A 328 7.89 10.01 3.86
C ALA A 328 8.68 8.69 3.89
N ALA A 329 8.91 8.06 2.73
CA ALA A 329 9.74 6.87 2.63
C ALA A 329 11.20 7.16 3.05
N ASP A 330 11.77 8.28 2.63
CA ASP A 330 13.12 8.69 3.00
C ASP A 330 13.22 9.00 4.50
N ALA A 331 12.24 9.73 5.05
CA ALA A 331 12.19 10.03 6.49
C ALA A 331 12.03 8.78 7.36
N SER A 332 11.20 7.83 6.93
CA SER A 332 11.06 6.55 7.62
C SER A 332 12.35 5.74 7.59
N TRP A 333 13.02 5.68 6.45
CA TRP A 333 14.29 5.00 6.29
C TRP A 333 15.42 5.67 7.11
N GLU A 334 15.47 7.00 7.15
CA GLU A 334 16.40 7.75 8.01
C GLU A 334 16.15 7.44 9.50
N ALA A 335 14.88 7.44 9.93
CA ALA A 335 14.49 7.12 11.30
C ALA A 335 14.84 5.67 11.68
N ALA A 336 14.64 4.71 10.75
CA ALA A 336 15.00 3.31 10.95
C ALA A 336 16.51 3.13 11.15
N ASN A 337 17.33 3.79 10.31
CA ASN A 337 18.79 3.77 10.47
C ASN A 337 19.25 4.41 11.78
N ALA A 338 18.67 5.55 12.16
CA ALA A 338 18.98 6.19 13.45
C ALA A 338 18.60 5.28 14.63
N CYS A 339 17.46 4.59 14.54
CA CYS A 339 16.98 3.70 15.59
C CYS A 339 17.86 2.47 15.77
N ILE A 340 18.15 1.73 14.69
CA ILE A 340 18.98 0.50 14.78
C ILE A 340 20.39 0.85 15.23
N GLN A 341 20.96 1.96 14.76
CA GLN A 341 22.27 2.44 15.18
C GLN A 341 22.29 2.83 16.68
N THR A 342 21.22 3.48 17.16
CA THR A 342 21.09 3.86 18.59
C THR A 342 21.03 2.63 19.50
N HIS A 343 20.38 1.55 19.07
CA HIS A 343 20.31 0.29 19.83
C HIS A 343 21.62 -0.52 19.77
N GLY A 344 22.50 -0.26 18.81
CA GLY A 344 23.72 -1.04 18.61
C GLY A 344 23.41 -2.53 18.43
N GLY A 345 24.11 -3.41 19.12
CA GLY A 345 23.89 -4.87 19.04
C GLY A 345 22.45 -5.29 19.36
N PHE A 346 21.78 -4.59 20.27
CA PHE A 346 20.38 -4.87 20.60
C PHE A 346 19.39 -4.51 19.48
N GLY A 347 19.80 -3.69 18.52
CA GLY A 347 18.99 -3.42 17.33
C GLY A 347 18.80 -4.63 16.40
N PHE A 348 19.68 -5.66 16.54
CA PHE A 348 19.59 -6.92 15.80
C PHE A 348 18.82 -8.01 16.56
N ALA A 349 18.49 -7.79 17.84
CA ALA A 349 17.78 -8.76 18.66
C ALA A 349 16.25 -8.66 18.42
N GLU A 350 15.61 -9.80 18.13
CA GLU A 350 14.20 -9.89 17.82
C GLU A 350 13.30 -9.24 18.89
N GLU A 351 13.65 -9.39 20.17
CA GLU A 351 12.87 -8.88 21.31
C GLU A 351 12.69 -7.36 21.33
N TYR A 352 13.53 -6.62 20.62
CA TYR A 352 13.40 -5.16 20.48
C TYR A 352 12.48 -4.73 19.34
N ASP A 353 12.08 -5.63 18.42
CA ASP A 353 11.27 -5.38 17.23
C ASP A 353 11.92 -4.42 16.20
N VAL A 354 13.09 -3.87 16.48
CA VAL A 354 13.76 -2.87 15.65
C VAL A 354 14.15 -3.46 14.30
N GLU A 355 14.79 -4.65 14.30
CA GLU A 355 15.26 -5.33 13.10
C GLU A 355 14.08 -5.73 12.18
N ARG A 356 12.94 -6.18 12.74
CA ARG A 356 11.73 -6.52 11.99
C ARG A 356 11.18 -5.29 11.30
N LYS A 357 10.92 -4.22 12.04
CA LYS A 357 10.41 -2.95 11.50
C LYS A 357 11.40 -2.33 10.50
N PHE A 358 12.72 -2.46 10.73
CA PHE A 358 13.75 -2.02 9.79
C PHE A 358 13.62 -2.71 8.42
N ARG A 359 13.39 -4.04 8.40
CA ARG A 359 13.12 -4.78 7.16
C ARG A 359 11.80 -4.35 6.51
N GLU A 360 10.75 -4.14 7.30
CA GLU A 360 9.43 -3.72 6.81
C GLU A 360 9.50 -2.36 6.11
N THR A 361 10.05 -1.35 6.77
CA THR A 361 10.10 0.02 6.22
C THR A 361 10.98 0.14 4.97
N ARG A 362 11.92 -0.80 4.75
CA ARG A 362 12.76 -0.81 3.54
C ARG A 362 11.94 -0.98 2.25
N LEU A 363 10.78 -1.63 2.33
CA LEU A 363 9.89 -1.81 1.19
C LEU A 363 9.48 -0.48 0.55
N TYR A 364 9.22 0.52 1.35
CA TYR A 364 8.72 1.81 0.87
C TYR A 364 9.71 2.60 0.00
N GLN A 365 10.99 2.24 0.02
CA GLN A 365 11.97 2.83 -0.90
C GLN A 365 11.79 2.37 -2.36
N VAL A 366 11.11 1.23 -2.58
CA VAL A 366 10.93 0.63 -3.92
C VAL A 366 9.47 0.51 -4.35
N ALA A 367 8.53 0.38 -3.41
CA ALA A 367 7.10 0.17 -3.69
C ALA A 367 6.26 1.36 -3.19
N PRO A 368 5.10 1.65 -3.82
CA PRO A 368 4.56 1.12 -5.08
C PRO A 368 5.26 1.69 -6.31
N ILE A 369 6.04 2.75 -6.14
CA ILE A 369 6.81 3.42 -7.19
C ILE A 369 8.21 3.75 -6.68
N SER A 370 9.22 3.57 -7.53
CA SER A 370 10.60 3.90 -7.17
C SER A 370 10.84 5.41 -7.07
N THR A 371 11.75 5.82 -6.20
CA THR A 371 12.20 7.22 -6.08
C THR A 371 12.64 7.81 -7.43
N ASN A 372 13.28 7.01 -8.29
CA ASN A 372 13.70 7.46 -9.62
C ASN A 372 12.51 7.90 -10.49
N LEU A 373 11.41 7.15 -10.49
CA LEU A 373 10.20 7.56 -11.23
C LEU A 373 9.55 8.81 -10.63
N VAL A 374 9.56 8.94 -9.31
CA VAL A 374 9.06 10.15 -8.64
C VAL A 374 9.88 11.37 -9.06
N LEU A 375 11.20 11.26 -9.02
CA LEU A 375 12.12 12.36 -9.42
C LEU A 375 11.95 12.71 -10.91
N SER A 376 11.82 11.70 -11.78
CA SER A 376 11.53 11.93 -13.21
C SER A 376 10.21 12.66 -13.40
N PHE A 377 9.17 12.28 -12.67
CA PHE A 377 7.87 12.97 -12.71
C PHE A 377 8.00 14.44 -12.28
N VAL A 378 8.67 14.70 -11.18
CA VAL A 378 8.87 16.08 -10.67
C VAL A 378 9.69 16.91 -11.68
N ALA A 379 10.75 16.34 -12.22
CA ALA A 379 11.58 17.04 -13.21
C ALA A 379 10.79 17.39 -14.48
N GLU A 380 10.07 16.42 -15.05
CA GLU A 380 9.34 16.59 -16.31
C GLU A 380 8.06 17.42 -16.14
N HIS A 381 7.21 17.07 -15.16
CA HIS A 381 5.86 17.63 -15.07
C HIS A 381 5.72 18.82 -14.12
N VAL A 382 6.62 18.99 -13.15
CA VAL A 382 6.59 20.13 -12.21
C VAL A 382 7.57 21.21 -12.63
N LEU A 383 8.81 20.81 -12.98
CA LEU A 383 9.87 21.76 -13.34
C LEU A 383 9.96 22.03 -14.86
N GLY A 384 9.18 21.33 -15.69
CA GLY A 384 9.17 21.52 -17.15
C GLY A 384 10.47 21.09 -17.85
N MET A 385 11.28 20.23 -17.22
CA MET A 385 12.52 19.74 -17.81
C MET A 385 12.26 18.74 -18.94
N PRO A 386 13.17 18.60 -19.92
CA PRO A 386 13.04 17.59 -20.96
C PRO A 386 13.01 16.18 -20.37
N ARG A 387 12.22 15.31 -21.01
CA ARG A 387 12.12 13.90 -20.65
C ARG A 387 13.47 13.21 -20.75
N SER A 388 13.84 12.42 -19.75
CA SER A 388 15.15 11.78 -19.65
C SER A 388 15.27 10.44 -20.39
N TYR A 389 14.18 9.85 -20.86
CA TYR A 389 14.13 8.54 -21.56
C TYR A 389 12.93 8.43 -22.49
#